data_0bbfc2302b4b20146e727f2b968f2e4f
#
_entry.id   0bbfc2302b4b20146e727f2b968f2e4f
#
_cell.length_a   1.000
_cell.length_b   1.000
_cell.length_c   1.000
_cell.angle_alpha   90.00
_cell.angle_beta   90.00
_cell.angle_gamma   90.00
#
_symmetry.space_group_name_H-M   'P 1'
#
loop_
_entity.id
_entity.type
_entity.pdbx_description
1 polymer ?
#
loop_
_entity_poly.entity_id
_entity_poly.type
_entity_poly.pdbx_seq_one_letter_code
_entity_poly.pdbx_strand_id
1 'polypeptide(L)'
;PDDLIDLAASVMDWRHIRHVPVENEAGRLVGLVTHRGLLHLLTNRIGERDIGVITVKEIMVPDPLTVSSATPTLEAMAIMREHRVGCLPVVDGDQLVGIVTSFDFLNASARLFQEHLGEKAKPAKIRTKAQSAG
;
A
#
# COMPACT_ATOMS: atom_id res chain seq x y z
N PRO A 1 -10.26 -10.20 8.16
CA PRO A 1 -10.95 -10.40 6.86
C PRO A 1 -12.47 -10.22 6.92
N ASP A 2 -13.05 -10.42 8.09
CA ASP A 2 -14.49 -10.30 8.26
C ASP A 2 -14.94 -8.89 8.69
N ASP A 3 -14.00 -7.98 8.82
CA ASP A 3 -14.28 -6.58 9.12
C ASP A 3 -15.03 -5.92 7.97
N LEU A 4 -15.86 -4.95 8.31
CA LEU A 4 -16.63 -4.22 7.32
C LEU A 4 -15.73 -3.26 6.54
N ILE A 5 -16.07 -3.04 5.29
CA ILE A 5 -15.29 -2.21 4.37
C ILE A 5 -15.20 -0.75 4.81
N ASP A 6 -16.20 -0.25 5.51
CA ASP A 6 -16.19 1.13 6.02
C ASP A 6 -15.07 1.34 7.04
N LEU A 7 -14.71 0.30 7.82
CA LEU A 7 -13.58 0.36 8.73
C LEU A 7 -12.27 0.53 7.96
N ALA A 8 -12.06 -0.25 6.89
CA ALA A 8 -10.87 -0.13 6.06
C ALA A 8 -10.79 1.25 5.38
N ALA A 9 -11.90 1.74 4.86
CA ALA A 9 -11.98 3.04 4.22
C ALA A 9 -11.69 4.17 5.22
N SER A 10 -12.21 4.07 6.43
CA SER A 10 -11.95 5.05 7.50
C SER A 10 -10.47 5.09 7.90
N VAL A 11 -9.84 3.91 8.02
CA VAL A 11 -8.40 3.82 8.33
C VAL A 11 -7.58 4.46 7.23
N MET A 12 -7.90 4.21 5.96
CA MET A 12 -7.19 4.79 4.82
C MET A 12 -7.33 6.32 4.79
N ASP A 13 -8.52 6.83 5.01
CA ASP A 13 -8.77 8.27 5.02
C ASP A 13 -8.06 8.94 6.19
N TRP A 14 -8.21 8.43 7.38
CA TRP A 14 -7.66 9.03 8.60
C TRP A 14 -6.12 9.01 8.62
N ARG A 15 -5.51 7.96 8.10
CA ARG A 15 -4.05 7.79 8.07
C ARG A 15 -3.40 8.21 6.77
N HIS A 16 -4.16 8.59 5.77
CA HIS A 16 -3.67 8.87 4.42
C HIS A 16 -2.88 7.71 3.80
N ILE A 17 -3.25 6.49 4.15
CA ILE A 17 -2.64 5.28 3.58
C ILE A 17 -3.50 4.71 2.46
N ARG A 18 -2.84 4.15 1.45
CA ARG A 18 -3.50 3.63 0.24
C ARG A 18 -3.60 2.11 0.21
N HIS A 19 -2.96 1.44 1.16
CA HIS A 19 -2.86 0.00 1.21
C HIS A 19 -3.02 -0.47 2.65
N VAL A 20 -3.93 -1.40 2.87
CA VAL A 20 -4.15 -1.98 4.20
C VAL A 20 -3.97 -3.49 4.09
N PRO A 21 -2.94 -4.06 4.72
CA PRO A 21 -2.79 -5.50 4.78
C PRO A 21 -3.87 -6.11 5.67
N VAL A 22 -4.33 -7.28 5.28
CA VAL A 22 -5.39 -8.01 5.99
C VAL A 22 -4.79 -9.28 6.58
N GLU A 23 -4.91 -9.43 7.88
CA GLU A 23 -4.48 -10.60 8.61
C GLU A 23 -5.67 -11.44 9.07
N ASN A 24 -5.44 -12.74 9.25
CA ASN A 24 -6.40 -13.59 9.94
C ASN A 24 -6.17 -13.54 11.46
N GLU A 25 -6.97 -14.29 12.20
CA GLU A 25 -6.88 -14.35 13.67
C GLU A 25 -5.53 -14.88 14.16
N ALA A 26 -4.83 -15.67 13.35
CA ALA A 26 -3.48 -16.17 13.66
C ALA A 26 -2.35 -15.18 13.33
N GLY A 27 -2.68 -13.98 12.84
CA GLY A 27 -1.71 -12.96 12.46
C GLY A 27 -1.05 -13.19 11.09
N ARG A 28 -1.57 -14.12 10.30
CA ARG A 28 -1.05 -14.40 8.96
C ARG A 28 -1.67 -13.48 7.93
N LEU A 29 -0.86 -12.99 7.02
CA LEU A 29 -1.34 -12.18 5.91
C LEU A 29 -2.22 -13.02 4.98
N VAL A 30 -3.45 -12.58 4.75
CA VAL A 30 -4.40 -13.25 3.87
C VAL A 30 -4.81 -12.41 2.68
N GLY A 31 -4.60 -11.10 2.72
CA GLY A 31 -5.00 -10.23 1.64
C GLY A 31 -4.47 -8.81 1.76
N LEU A 32 -4.81 -8.00 0.78
CA LEU A 32 -4.43 -6.59 0.72
C LEU A 32 -5.61 -5.78 0.17
N VAL A 33 -6.04 -4.78 0.93
CA VAL A 33 -7.03 -3.81 0.47
C VAL A 33 -6.30 -2.59 -0.06
N THR A 34 -6.62 -2.18 -1.28
CA THR A 34 -6.04 -1.01 -1.90
C THR A 34 -7.07 0.09 -2.06
N HIS A 35 -6.60 1.33 -2.08
CA HIS A 35 -7.42 2.50 -2.37
C HIS A 35 -8.11 2.35 -3.74
N ARG A 36 -7.40 1.82 -4.73
CA ARG A 36 -7.95 1.55 -6.06
C ARG A 36 -9.08 0.53 -5.99
N GLY A 37 -8.94 -0.51 -5.20
CA GLY A 37 -9.98 -1.53 -5.00
C GLY A 37 -11.24 -0.94 -4.39
N LEU A 38 -11.09 -0.06 -3.42
CA LEU A 38 -12.23 0.65 -2.83
C LEU A 38 -12.93 1.56 -3.84
N LEU A 39 -12.17 2.32 -4.62
CA LEU A 39 -12.74 3.18 -5.66
C LEU A 39 -13.50 2.35 -6.71
N HIS A 40 -12.94 1.22 -7.12
CA HIS A 40 -13.57 0.33 -8.07
C HIS A 40 -14.90 -0.21 -7.55
N LEU A 41 -14.95 -0.58 -6.27
CA LEU A 41 -16.19 -1.01 -5.63
C LEU A 41 -17.25 0.10 -5.65
N LEU A 42 -16.85 1.31 -5.27
CA LEU A 42 -17.76 2.45 -5.22
C LEU A 42 -18.34 2.79 -6.60
N THR A 43 -17.54 2.68 -7.65
CA THR A 43 -18.02 3.01 -9.01
C THR A 43 -18.89 1.92 -9.63
N ASN A 44 -18.67 0.65 -9.28
CA ASN A 44 -19.32 -0.46 -9.95
C ASN A 44 -20.51 -1.06 -9.18
N ARG A 45 -20.60 -0.79 -7.89
CA ARG A 45 -21.61 -1.43 -7.03
C ARG A 45 -22.47 -0.47 -6.22
N ILE A 46 -22.38 0.81 -6.49
CA ILE A 46 -23.29 1.77 -5.87
C ILE A 46 -24.71 1.46 -6.34
N GLY A 47 -25.60 1.20 -5.38
CA GLY A 47 -27.00 0.91 -5.64
C GLY A 47 -27.37 -0.56 -5.66
N GLU A 48 -26.40 -1.47 -5.74
CA GLU A 48 -26.67 -2.91 -5.72
C GLU A 48 -26.73 -3.48 -4.31
N ARG A 49 -25.87 -2.96 -3.42
CA ARG A 49 -25.80 -3.38 -2.02
C ARG A 49 -25.43 -2.19 -1.13
N ASP A 50 -25.90 -2.24 0.10
CA ASP A 50 -25.42 -1.32 1.11
C ASP A 50 -23.92 -1.58 1.35
N ILE A 51 -23.08 -0.56 1.17
CA ILE A 51 -21.64 -0.64 1.34
C ILE A 51 -21.27 -1.06 2.76
N GLY A 52 -22.07 -0.67 3.76
CA GLY A 52 -21.82 -1.02 5.16
C GLY A 52 -21.90 -2.50 5.49
N VAL A 53 -22.46 -3.34 4.60
CA VAL A 53 -22.54 -4.79 4.80
C VAL A 53 -21.50 -5.57 3.99
N ILE A 54 -20.69 -4.89 3.20
CA ILE A 54 -19.61 -5.53 2.44
C ILE A 54 -18.40 -5.70 3.34
N THR A 55 -17.87 -6.91 3.41
CA THR A 55 -16.70 -7.22 4.23
C THR A 55 -15.41 -6.96 3.46
N VAL A 56 -14.33 -6.73 4.21
CA VAL A 56 -12.97 -6.57 3.66
C VAL A 56 -12.58 -7.78 2.81
N LYS A 57 -12.96 -8.97 3.23
CA LYS A 57 -12.69 -10.22 2.50
C LYS A 57 -13.24 -10.21 1.08
N GLU A 58 -14.36 -9.54 0.84
CA GLU A 58 -14.99 -9.49 -0.47
C GLU A 58 -14.25 -8.61 -1.47
N ILE A 59 -13.43 -7.67 -0.98
CA ILE A 59 -12.74 -6.70 -1.84
C ILE A 59 -11.22 -6.80 -1.80
N MET A 60 -10.67 -7.51 -0.82
CA MET A 60 -9.22 -7.67 -0.73
C MET A 60 -8.68 -8.45 -1.92
N VAL A 61 -7.44 -8.15 -2.31
CA VAL A 61 -6.66 -9.00 -3.19
C VAL A 61 -6.14 -10.15 -2.34
N PRO A 62 -6.57 -11.40 -2.60
CA PRO A 62 -6.08 -12.54 -1.82
C PRO A 62 -4.65 -12.89 -2.21
N ASP A 63 -3.91 -13.46 -1.28
CA ASP A 63 -2.54 -13.93 -1.50
C ASP A 63 -1.67 -12.91 -2.24
N PRO A 64 -1.49 -11.69 -1.68
CA PRO A 64 -0.70 -10.66 -2.37
C PRO A 64 0.76 -11.07 -2.49
N LEU A 65 1.45 -10.49 -3.48
CA LEU A 65 2.89 -10.62 -3.58
C LEU A 65 3.55 -10.07 -2.31
N THR A 66 4.49 -10.83 -1.77
CA THR A 66 5.20 -10.47 -0.54
C THR A 66 6.71 -10.54 -0.74
N VAL A 67 7.42 -9.87 0.15
CA VAL A 67 8.87 -10.02 0.31
C VAL A 67 9.17 -10.32 1.76
N SER A 68 10.39 -10.76 2.06
CA SER A 68 10.85 -10.90 3.43
C SER A 68 11.68 -9.68 3.85
N SER A 69 11.94 -9.53 5.13
CA SER A 69 12.81 -8.47 5.64
C SER A 69 14.26 -8.62 5.14
N ALA A 70 14.64 -9.82 4.69
CA ALA A 70 15.95 -10.10 4.13
C ALA A 70 16.02 -9.89 2.61
N THR A 71 14.90 -9.62 1.93
CA THR A 71 14.88 -9.39 0.49
C THR A 71 15.68 -8.13 0.17
N PRO A 72 16.66 -8.17 -0.75
CA PRO A 72 17.40 -6.98 -1.15
C PRO A 72 16.49 -5.92 -1.74
N THR A 73 16.80 -4.67 -1.48
CA THR A 73 15.99 -3.53 -1.94
C THR A 73 15.79 -3.52 -3.45
N LEU A 74 16.86 -3.78 -4.22
CA LEU A 74 16.76 -3.79 -5.68
C LEU A 74 15.85 -4.91 -6.19
N GLU A 75 15.86 -6.06 -5.52
CA GLU A 75 14.95 -7.17 -5.86
C GLU A 75 13.49 -6.79 -5.59
N ALA A 76 13.21 -6.18 -4.44
CA ALA A 76 11.87 -5.70 -4.13
C ALA A 76 11.38 -4.65 -5.14
N MET A 77 12.25 -3.72 -5.52
CA MET A 77 11.93 -2.73 -6.56
C MET A 77 11.62 -3.38 -7.90
N ALA A 78 12.39 -4.40 -8.28
CA ALA A 78 12.16 -5.13 -9.52
C ALA A 78 10.80 -5.84 -9.51
N ILE A 79 10.44 -6.47 -8.41
CA ILE A 79 9.14 -7.11 -8.24
C ILE A 79 8.00 -6.10 -8.41
N MET A 80 8.11 -4.95 -7.75
CA MET A 80 7.10 -3.90 -7.87
C MET A 80 6.94 -3.42 -9.31
N ARG A 81 8.04 -3.23 -10.00
CA ARG A 81 8.03 -2.75 -11.39
C ARG A 81 7.46 -3.80 -12.34
N GLU A 82 7.89 -5.05 -12.22
CA GLU A 82 7.42 -6.14 -13.09
C GLU A 82 5.93 -6.40 -12.94
N HIS A 83 5.45 -6.41 -11.71
CA HIS A 83 4.05 -6.71 -11.41
C HIS A 83 3.17 -5.48 -11.32
N ARG A 84 3.73 -4.28 -11.47
CA ARG A 84 3.02 -3.00 -11.42
C ARG A 84 2.20 -2.83 -10.14
N VAL A 85 2.79 -3.22 -9.03
CA VAL A 85 2.19 -3.05 -7.71
C VAL A 85 2.82 -1.88 -6.97
N GLY A 86 2.02 -1.14 -6.23
CA GLY A 86 2.46 0.04 -5.49
C GLY A 86 2.95 -0.25 -4.08
N CYS A 87 2.80 -1.48 -3.61
CA CYS A 87 3.29 -1.88 -2.31
C CYS A 87 3.55 -3.38 -2.24
N LEU A 88 4.40 -3.77 -1.30
CA LEU A 88 4.68 -5.16 -0.98
C LEU A 88 4.61 -5.33 0.53
N PRO A 89 3.72 -6.18 1.04
CA PRO A 89 3.79 -6.61 2.44
C PRO A 89 5.10 -7.37 2.70
N VAL A 90 5.68 -7.12 3.85
CA VAL A 90 6.91 -7.79 4.30
C VAL A 90 6.51 -8.86 5.30
N VAL A 91 6.82 -10.12 4.97
CA VAL A 91 6.44 -11.28 5.76
C VAL A 91 7.68 -12.08 6.10
N ASP A 92 7.89 -12.33 7.37
CA ASP A 92 8.94 -13.22 7.86
C ASP A 92 8.30 -14.45 8.51
N GLY A 93 8.64 -15.63 7.98
CA GLY A 93 7.89 -16.82 8.30
C GLY A 93 6.44 -16.65 7.82
N ASP A 94 5.49 -16.79 8.74
CA ASP A 94 4.07 -16.59 8.46
C ASP A 94 3.54 -15.26 8.99
N GLN A 95 4.43 -14.38 9.49
CA GLN A 95 4.03 -13.15 10.18
C GLN A 95 4.28 -11.92 9.34
N LEU A 96 3.28 -11.06 9.26
CA LEU A 96 3.43 -9.73 8.68
C LEU A 96 4.26 -8.86 9.63
N VAL A 97 5.40 -8.34 9.13
CA VAL A 97 6.31 -7.49 9.91
C VAL A 97 6.38 -6.07 9.40
N GLY A 98 5.85 -5.79 8.22
CA GLY A 98 5.86 -4.44 7.67
C GLY A 98 5.24 -4.36 6.28
N ILE A 99 5.34 -3.20 5.69
CA ILE A 99 4.91 -2.94 4.32
C ILE A 99 5.87 -1.97 3.67
N VAL A 100 6.24 -2.23 2.43
CA VAL A 100 7.08 -1.32 1.62
C VAL A 100 6.25 -0.78 0.50
N THR A 101 6.34 0.51 0.24
CA THR A 101 5.62 1.17 -0.83
C THR A 101 6.57 1.77 -1.86
N SER A 102 6.05 2.09 -3.03
CA SER A 102 6.81 2.83 -4.04
C SER A 102 7.30 4.18 -3.51
N PHE A 103 6.55 4.79 -2.61
CA PHE A 103 6.94 6.04 -1.97
C PHE A 103 8.19 5.88 -1.09
N ASP A 104 8.32 4.76 -0.37
CA ASP A 104 9.52 4.46 0.42
C ASP A 104 10.76 4.37 -0.46
N PHE A 105 10.65 3.72 -1.61
CA PHE A 105 11.76 3.62 -2.56
C PHE A 105 12.11 4.97 -3.18
N LEU A 106 11.13 5.80 -3.44
CA LEU A 106 11.36 7.16 -3.94
C LEU A 106 12.16 7.97 -2.91
N ASN A 107 11.81 7.90 -1.64
CA ASN A 107 12.52 8.56 -0.57
C ASN A 107 13.96 8.05 -0.41
N ALA A 108 14.15 6.73 -0.48
CA ALA A 108 15.47 6.12 -0.41
C ALA A 108 16.34 6.54 -1.59
N SER A 109 15.78 6.59 -2.80
CA SER A 109 16.48 7.04 -4.02
C SER A 109 16.89 8.50 -3.91
N ALA A 110 16.02 9.36 -3.40
CA ALA A 110 16.33 10.78 -3.19
C ALA A 110 17.50 10.95 -2.23
N ARG A 111 17.55 10.17 -1.17
CA ARG A 111 18.65 10.16 -0.21
C ARG A 111 19.98 9.75 -0.85
N LEU A 112 19.96 8.67 -1.65
CA LEU A 112 21.13 8.20 -2.36
C LEU A 112 21.67 9.25 -3.36
N PHE A 113 20.79 9.92 -4.08
CA PHE A 113 21.18 10.99 -4.98
C PHE A 113 21.82 12.15 -4.22
N GLN A 114 21.29 12.52 -3.08
CA GLN A 114 21.88 13.57 -2.24
C GLN A 114 23.27 13.18 -1.75
N GLU A 115 23.47 11.94 -1.33
CA GLU A 115 24.76 11.44 -0.85
C GLU A 115 25.81 11.35 -1.97
N HIS A 116 25.42 10.91 -3.17
CA HIS A 116 26.34 10.71 -4.29
C HIS A 116 26.61 11.96 -5.10
N LEU A 117 25.63 12.84 -5.24
CA LEU A 117 25.77 14.08 -6.01
C LEU A 117 26.16 15.27 -5.13
N GLY A 118 26.31 15.01 -3.85
CA GLY A 118 26.64 16.04 -2.89
C GLY A 118 25.48 16.98 -2.61
N GLU A 119 25.73 17.97 -1.79
CA GLU A 119 24.76 18.88 -1.20
C GLU A 119 24.12 19.85 -2.17
N LYS A 120 24.48 19.74 -3.45
CA LYS A 120 24.06 20.68 -4.48
C LYS A 120 22.68 20.42 -5.04
N ALA A 121 22.09 19.27 -4.74
CA ALA A 121 20.71 18.97 -5.10
C ALA A 121 19.79 19.57 -4.04
N LYS A 122 19.41 20.81 -4.19
CA LYS A 122 18.37 21.39 -3.35
C LYS A 122 17.05 20.74 -3.70
N PRO A 123 16.26 20.35 -2.67
CA PRO A 123 14.92 19.83 -2.94
C PRO A 123 14.14 20.87 -3.73
N ALA A 124 13.56 20.43 -4.84
CA ALA A 124 12.71 21.28 -5.64
C ALA A 124 11.50 21.69 -4.79
N LYS A 125 11.26 23.00 -4.73
CA LYS A 125 10.02 23.50 -4.12
C LYS A 125 8.89 23.16 -5.06
N ILE A 126 8.23 22.06 -4.80
CA ILE A 126 7.03 21.71 -5.54
C ILE A 126 5.90 22.60 -5.03
N ARG A 127 5.39 23.43 -5.89
CA ARG A 127 4.16 24.16 -5.60
C ARG A 127 2.98 23.19 -5.71
N THR A 128 2.28 23.19 -4.79
CA THR A 128 1.45 22.22 -4.20
C THR A 128 -0.04 22.30 -4.37
N LYS A 129 -0.52 22.59 -5.55
CA LYS A 129 -1.88 22.17 -5.87
C LYS A 129 -2.03 20.64 -5.83
N ALA A 130 -0.95 19.92 -6.10
CA ALA A 130 -0.94 18.48 -6.01
C ALA A 130 -0.89 17.95 -4.57
N GLN A 131 -0.37 18.73 -3.62
CA GLN A 131 -0.33 18.34 -2.21
C GLN A 131 -1.65 18.52 -1.49
N SER A 132 -2.46 19.47 -1.91
CA SER A 132 -3.79 19.68 -1.35
C SER A 132 -4.80 18.64 -1.80
N ALA A 133 -4.50 17.87 -2.85
CA ALA A 133 -5.34 16.80 -3.37
C ALA A 133 -4.91 15.40 -2.91
N GLY A 134 -3.84 15.32 -2.15
CA GLY A 134 -3.28 14.04 -1.70
C GLY A 134 -4.07 13.38 -0.59
#